data_07f8ad417d55ae401a4fd330b8e27256
#
_entry.id   07f8ad417d55ae401a4fd330b8e27256
#
_cell.length_a   1.000
_cell.length_b   1.000
_cell.length_c   1.000
_cell.angle_alpha   90.00
_cell.angle_beta   90.00
_cell.angle_gamma   90.00
#
_symmetry.space_group_name_H-M   'P 1'
#
loop_
_entity.id
_entity.type
_entity.pdbx_description
1 polymer ?
#
loop_
_entity_poly.entity_id
_entity_poly.type
_entity_poly.pdbx_seq_one_letter_code
_entity_poly.pdbx_strand_id
1 'polypeptide(L)'
;MRENRPVIALDFPTFEDVKAFLTKFPADEKLYVKIGMELYYAAGPEIVRYVKELGHSVFLDLKLHDIPNTVKSAMRVLSNLGVDMTNVHAAGGVEMMKAAREGLGDGPILIAVTQLTSTSEEQMRDFQNIQTTLQESVVHYAKKTAEAGLDGVVCSAHEVAKIKEATNKDFVCLTPGIRPAGAAVGDQKRVMTPADARQIGSDYIVVGRPITQADDPVAAYHDIKAQWNGQ
;
A
#
# COMPACT_ATOMS: atom_id res chain seq x y z
N MET A 1 -2.89 13.79 -6.59
CA MET A 1 -1.50 14.25 -6.98
C MET A 1 -0.56 13.09 -6.65
N ARG A 2 0.30 12.66 -7.59
CA ARG A 2 1.21 11.53 -7.38
C ARG A 2 2.21 11.83 -6.25
N GLU A 3 2.43 10.85 -5.36
CA GLU A 3 3.53 10.90 -4.39
C GLU A 3 4.87 10.70 -5.13
N ASN A 4 5.84 11.54 -4.85
CA ASN A 4 7.15 11.49 -5.50
C ASN A 4 8.17 10.61 -4.76
N ARG A 5 7.83 10.14 -3.56
CA ARG A 5 8.64 9.22 -2.75
C ARG A 5 8.15 7.80 -2.93
N PRO A 6 8.99 6.85 -3.37
CA PRO A 6 8.64 5.44 -3.26
C PRO A 6 8.33 5.07 -1.79
N VAL A 7 7.27 4.29 -1.57
CA VAL A 7 6.94 3.79 -0.23
C VAL A 7 7.83 2.57 0.08
N ILE A 8 8.69 2.69 1.07
CA ILE A 8 9.60 1.61 1.48
C ILE A 8 8.85 0.62 2.38
N ALA A 9 8.75 -0.64 1.97
CA ALA A 9 8.17 -1.68 2.83
C ALA A 9 9.18 -2.09 3.91
N LEU A 10 8.91 -1.74 5.16
CA LEU A 10 9.70 -2.13 6.32
C LEU A 10 9.28 -3.53 6.80
N ASP A 11 9.53 -4.53 5.97
CA ASP A 11 9.22 -5.93 6.29
C ASP A 11 10.40 -6.53 7.08
N PHE A 12 10.63 -6.00 8.29
CA PHE A 12 11.65 -6.43 9.25
C PHE A 12 11.00 -7.17 10.43
N PRO A 13 11.67 -8.18 10.99
CA PRO A 13 11.12 -8.97 12.08
C PRO A 13 11.12 -8.23 13.42
N THR A 14 12.00 -7.22 13.60
CA THR A 14 12.14 -6.52 14.88
C THR A 14 12.16 -5.00 14.73
N PHE A 15 11.81 -4.31 15.83
CA PHE A 15 11.90 -2.86 15.90
C PHE A 15 13.36 -2.37 15.80
N GLU A 16 14.31 -3.10 16.35
CA GLU A 16 15.72 -2.73 16.31
C GLU A 16 16.28 -2.77 14.88
N ASP A 17 15.85 -3.74 14.05
CA ASP A 17 16.23 -3.79 12.64
C ASP A 17 15.73 -2.56 11.87
N VAL A 18 14.51 -2.08 12.18
CA VAL A 18 13.98 -0.84 11.59
C VAL A 18 14.80 0.37 12.00
N LYS A 19 15.17 0.50 13.26
CA LYS A 19 16.04 1.60 13.72
C LYS A 19 17.37 1.57 12.99
N ALA A 20 18.03 0.41 12.93
CA ALA A 20 19.29 0.24 12.23
C ALA A 20 19.18 0.54 10.72
N PHE A 21 18.05 0.23 10.11
CA PHE A 21 17.79 0.57 8.71
C PHE A 21 17.60 2.07 8.50
N LEU A 22 16.73 2.70 9.29
CA LEU A 22 16.39 4.12 9.13
C LEU A 22 17.58 5.05 9.42
N THR A 23 18.48 4.67 10.33
CA THR A 23 19.71 5.45 10.63
C THR A 23 20.71 5.49 9.47
N LYS A 24 20.56 4.68 8.44
CA LYS A 24 21.38 4.76 7.23
C LYS A 24 21.05 5.98 6.37
N PHE A 25 19.84 6.51 6.48
CA PHE A 25 19.39 7.67 5.70
C PHE A 25 19.76 8.99 6.39
N PRO A 26 20.03 10.05 5.62
CA PRO A 26 20.23 11.38 6.17
C PRO A 26 19.01 11.82 7.03
N ALA A 27 19.27 12.48 8.17
CA ALA A 27 18.23 12.85 9.13
C ALA A 27 17.19 13.85 8.56
N ASP A 28 17.58 14.62 7.55
CA ASP A 28 16.72 15.58 6.83
C ASP A 28 15.90 14.92 5.71
N GLU A 29 16.24 13.70 5.27
CA GLU A 29 15.47 12.99 4.26
C GLU A 29 14.19 12.41 4.86
N LYS A 30 13.04 12.92 4.40
CA LYS A 30 11.72 12.46 4.86
C LYS A 30 11.20 11.36 3.96
N LEU A 31 11.23 10.13 4.48
CA LEU A 31 10.79 8.93 3.77
C LEU A 31 9.28 8.76 3.85
N TYR A 32 8.73 7.94 2.95
CA TYR A 32 7.42 7.33 3.10
C TYR A 32 7.63 5.84 3.33
N VAL A 33 7.15 5.30 4.43
CA VAL A 33 7.38 3.89 4.77
C VAL A 33 6.07 3.14 5.01
N LYS A 34 6.07 1.86 4.70
CA LYS A 34 4.96 0.94 5.00
C LYS A 34 5.35 0.04 6.17
N ILE A 35 4.50 0.04 7.19
CA ILE A 35 4.58 -0.87 8.32
C ILE A 35 3.52 -1.95 8.11
N GLY A 36 3.95 -3.19 7.87
CA GLY A 36 3.08 -4.34 7.68
C GLY A 36 2.70 -5.05 8.98
N MET A 37 1.89 -6.10 8.84
CA MET A 37 1.34 -6.86 9.98
C MET A 37 2.45 -7.46 10.87
N GLU A 38 3.47 -8.09 10.29
CA GLU A 38 4.55 -8.72 11.04
C GLU A 38 5.20 -7.74 12.01
N LEU A 39 5.71 -6.63 11.49
CA LEU A 39 6.38 -5.61 12.30
C LEU A 39 5.43 -4.96 13.31
N TYR A 40 4.19 -4.66 12.91
CA TYR A 40 3.23 -4.04 13.82
C TYR A 40 2.82 -4.96 14.96
N TYR A 41 2.62 -6.24 14.71
CA TYR A 41 2.29 -7.21 15.76
C TYR A 41 3.47 -7.51 16.68
N ALA A 42 4.70 -7.46 16.14
CA ALA A 42 5.91 -7.64 16.96
C ALA A 42 6.24 -6.42 17.85
N ALA A 43 6.06 -5.21 17.32
CA ALA A 43 6.51 -3.96 17.97
C ALA A 43 5.36 -3.10 18.57
N GLY A 44 4.11 -3.42 18.24
CA GLY A 44 2.95 -2.63 18.67
C GLY A 44 2.91 -1.22 18.08
N PRO A 45 2.08 -0.31 18.64
CA PRO A 45 1.92 1.04 18.12
C PRO A 45 3.16 1.93 18.26
N GLU A 46 4.11 1.55 19.09
CA GLU A 46 5.35 2.32 19.33
C GLU A 46 6.19 2.47 18.07
N ILE A 47 6.17 1.48 17.17
CA ILE A 47 6.88 1.59 15.89
C ILE A 47 6.32 2.73 15.03
N VAL A 48 5.01 2.94 15.04
CA VAL A 48 4.37 4.04 14.30
C VAL A 48 4.79 5.38 14.89
N ARG A 49 4.72 5.53 16.23
CA ARG A 49 5.13 6.77 16.93
C ARG A 49 6.58 7.11 16.62
N TYR A 50 7.47 6.15 16.78
CA TYR A 50 8.90 6.33 16.48
C TYR A 50 9.16 6.84 15.06
N VAL A 51 8.54 6.21 14.07
CA VAL A 51 8.70 6.60 12.66
C VAL A 51 8.13 7.99 12.40
N LYS A 52 6.99 8.33 13.03
CA LYS A 52 6.39 9.68 12.94
C LYS A 52 7.25 10.74 13.64
N GLU A 53 7.88 10.44 14.78
CA GLU A 53 8.79 11.35 15.48
C GLU A 53 10.04 11.68 14.63
N LEU A 54 10.52 10.77 13.80
CA LEU A 54 11.57 11.03 12.81
C LEU A 54 11.09 11.93 11.64
N GLY A 55 9.78 12.24 11.59
CA GLY A 55 9.17 13.07 10.56
C GLY A 55 8.88 12.34 9.25
N HIS A 56 8.90 11.02 9.25
CA HIS A 56 8.53 10.22 8.08
C HIS A 56 7.00 10.10 7.93
N SER A 57 6.55 9.79 6.70
CA SER A 57 5.16 9.42 6.44
C SER A 57 4.97 7.91 6.61
N VAL A 58 3.81 7.50 7.16
CA VAL A 58 3.51 6.10 7.49
C VAL A 58 2.27 5.61 6.73
N PHE A 59 2.45 4.58 5.93
CA PHE A 59 1.37 3.70 5.48
C PHE A 59 1.29 2.49 6.41
N LEU A 60 0.26 2.43 7.25
CA LEU A 60 0.04 1.29 8.14
C LEU A 60 -0.85 0.25 7.44
N ASP A 61 -0.22 -0.84 6.99
CA ASP A 61 -0.77 -1.85 6.09
C ASP A 61 -1.26 -3.10 6.85
N LEU A 62 -2.40 -2.97 7.54
CA LEU A 62 -2.98 -4.04 8.37
C LEU A 62 -4.17 -4.76 7.70
N LYS A 63 -4.70 -4.21 6.61
CA LYS A 63 -5.77 -4.83 5.81
C LYS A 63 -6.99 -5.22 6.64
N LEU A 64 -7.56 -4.25 7.39
CA LEU A 64 -8.68 -4.53 8.28
C LEU A 64 -9.87 -5.16 7.53
N HIS A 65 -10.43 -6.20 8.11
CA HIS A 65 -11.56 -6.94 7.54
C HIS A 65 -12.36 -7.58 8.68
N ASP A 66 -13.43 -6.93 9.09
CA ASP A 66 -14.32 -7.38 10.16
C ASP A 66 -15.70 -6.72 9.98
N ILE A 67 -16.64 -6.93 10.89
CA ILE A 67 -17.93 -6.25 10.88
C ILE A 67 -17.73 -4.71 10.99
N PRO A 68 -18.67 -3.90 10.45
CA PRO A 68 -18.49 -2.45 10.32
C PRO A 68 -18.08 -1.73 11.62
N ASN A 69 -18.73 -2.05 12.74
CA ASN A 69 -18.45 -1.39 14.03
C ASN A 69 -17.03 -1.69 14.56
N THR A 70 -16.56 -2.93 14.38
CA THR A 70 -15.19 -3.31 14.78
C THR A 70 -14.15 -2.53 13.97
N VAL A 71 -14.34 -2.47 12.64
CA VAL A 71 -13.45 -1.74 11.74
C VAL A 71 -13.46 -0.24 12.04
N LYS A 72 -14.64 0.36 12.25
CA LYS A 72 -14.78 1.77 12.66
C LYS A 72 -13.99 2.07 13.93
N SER A 73 -14.11 1.22 14.94
CA SER A 73 -13.41 1.40 16.22
C SER A 73 -11.91 1.27 16.07
N ALA A 74 -11.44 0.29 15.30
CA ALA A 74 -10.03 0.11 14.98
C ALA A 74 -9.47 1.33 14.21
N MET A 75 -10.17 1.81 13.19
CA MET A 75 -9.76 2.98 12.40
C MET A 75 -9.62 4.26 13.25
N ARG A 76 -10.46 4.44 14.26
CA ARG A 76 -10.31 5.55 15.22
C ARG A 76 -9.00 5.45 16.00
N VAL A 77 -8.57 4.26 16.37
CA VAL A 77 -7.27 4.05 17.01
C VAL A 77 -6.14 4.41 16.05
N LEU A 78 -6.22 3.99 14.78
CA LEU A 78 -5.21 4.30 13.77
C LEU A 78 -5.13 5.81 13.48
N SER A 79 -6.27 6.50 13.44
CA SER A 79 -6.32 7.97 13.32
C SER A 79 -5.52 8.65 14.44
N ASN A 80 -5.70 8.20 15.68
CA ASN A 80 -4.99 8.74 16.84
C ASN A 80 -3.47 8.45 16.84
N LEU A 81 -3.02 7.45 16.07
CA LEU A 81 -1.59 7.19 15.87
C LEU A 81 -0.94 8.14 14.86
N GLY A 82 -1.72 8.94 14.15
CA GLY A 82 -1.22 9.90 13.16
C GLY A 82 -0.68 9.26 11.88
N VAL A 83 -1.25 8.12 11.47
CA VAL A 83 -0.90 7.48 10.20
C VAL A 83 -1.29 8.38 9.03
N ASP A 84 -0.50 8.34 7.95
CA ASP A 84 -0.78 9.13 6.74
C ASP A 84 -1.63 8.34 5.73
N MET A 85 -1.54 7.01 5.77
CA MET A 85 -2.34 6.09 4.96
C MET A 85 -2.61 4.79 5.73
N THR A 86 -3.78 4.21 5.50
CA THR A 86 -4.11 2.85 5.95
C THR A 86 -5.05 2.16 4.99
N ASN A 87 -5.37 0.90 5.23
CA ASN A 87 -6.19 0.12 4.33
C ASN A 87 -7.17 -0.85 5.03
N VAL A 88 -8.16 -1.25 4.23
CA VAL A 88 -9.10 -2.35 4.51
C VAL A 88 -9.10 -3.33 3.35
N HIS A 89 -9.78 -4.47 3.48
CA HIS A 89 -10.17 -5.29 2.34
C HIS A 89 -11.50 -4.83 1.74
N ALA A 90 -11.56 -4.64 0.41
CA ALA A 90 -12.80 -4.29 -0.29
C ALA A 90 -13.88 -5.38 -0.15
N ALA A 91 -13.46 -6.63 0.01
CA ALA A 91 -14.34 -7.79 0.23
C ALA A 91 -15.20 -7.67 1.50
N GLY A 92 -14.87 -6.79 2.44
CA GLY A 92 -15.70 -6.48 3.61
C GLY A 92 -17.01 -5.75 3.29
N GLY A 93 -17.16 -5.25 2.06
CA GLY A 93 -18.38 -4.61 1.56
C GLY A 93 -18.46 -3.11 1.85
N VAL A 94 -19.44 -2.48 1.20
CA VAL A 94 -19.62 -1.02 1.21
C VAL A 94 -19.84 -0.47 2.63
N GLU A 95 -20.65 -1.14 3.42
CA GLU A 95 -20.98 -0.69 4.79
C GLU A 95 -19.76 -0.73 5.73
N MET A 96 -18.92 -1.78 5.60
CA MET A 96 -17.67 -1.85 6.36
C MET A 96 -16.69 -0.73 5.91
N MET A 97 -16.58 -0.48 4.61
CA MET A 97 -15.70 0.57 4.08
C MET A 97 -16.17 1.98 4.50
N LYS A 98 -17.49 2.26 4.47
CA LYS A 98 -18.05 3.52 5.00
C LYS A 98 -17.75 3.70 6.48
N ALA A 99 -17.94 2.64 7.27
CA ALA A 99 -17.65 2.63 8.70
C ALA A 99 -16.14 2.86 8.97
N ALA A 100 -15.27 2.30 8.12
CA ALA A 100 -13.83 2.54 8.17
C ALA A 100 -13.49 4.02 7.96
N ARG A 101 -14.07 4.67 6.94
CA ARG A 101 -13.89 6.10 6.67
C ARG A 101 -14.40 6.94 7.84
N GLU A 102 -15.59 6.63 8.36
CA GLU A 102 -16.15 7.34 9.50
C GLU A 102 -15.25 7.25 10.76
N GLY A 103 -14.63 6.07 10.98
CA GLY A 103 -13.71 5.88 12.10
C GLY A 103 -12.37 6.58 11.92
N LEU A 104 -11.81 6.60 10.71
CA LEU A 104 -10.52 7.20 10.40
C LEU A 104 -10.58 8.74 10.33
N GLY A 105 -11.73 9.31 9.87
CA GLY A 105 -11.88 10.74 9.59
C GLY A 105 -11.25 11.16 8.25
N ASP A 106 -11.16 12.46 8.01
CA ASP A 106 -10.84 13.06 6.70
C ASP A 106 -9.34 13.38 6.50
N GLY A 107 -8.45 13.06 7.37
CA GLY A 107 -7.03 13.41 7.22
C GLY A 107 -6.24 12.36 6.44
N PRO A 108 -6.17 11.13 6.96
CA PRO A 108 -5.38 10.06 6.34
C PRO A 108 -6.02 9.48 5.08
N ILE A 109 -5.17 9.04 4.16
CA ILE A 109 -5.61 8.31 2.95
C ILE A 109 -6.11 6.92 3.37
N LEU A 110 -7.34 6.58 2.97
CA LEU A 110 -7.93 5.26 3.17
C LEU A 110 -8.14 4.55 1.84
N ILE A 111 -7.46 3.43 1.66
CA ILE A 111 -7.55 2.63 0.43
C ILE A 111 -8.05 1.21 0.73
N ALA A 112 -8.60 0.54 -0.27
CA ALA A 112 -9.04 -0.84 -0.11
C ALA A 112 -8.22 -1.81 -0.98
N VAL A 113 -7.87 -2.97 -0.42
CA VAL A 113 -7.27 -4.06 -1.19
C VAL A 113 -8.36 -4.71 -2.03
N THR A 114 -8.16 -4.76 -3.34
CA THR A 114 -9.07 -5.41 -4.29
C THR A 114 -8.93 -6.93 -4.23
N GLN A 115 -8.21 -7.52 -5.19
CA GLN A 115 -7.73 -8.89 -5.09
C GLN A 115 -6.25 -8.89 -4.75
N LEU A 116 -5.79 -9.80 -3.90
CA LEU A 116 -4.37 -9.93 -3.59
C LEU A 116 -3.58 -10.21 -4.87
N THR A 117 -2.40 -9.62 -5.01
CA THR A 117 -1.55 -9.82 -6.21
C THR A 117 -1.08 -11.27 -6.39
N SER A 118 -1.20 -12.09 -5.35
CA SER A 118 -0.96 -13.53 -5.36
C SER A 118 -2.17 -14.36 -5.81
N THR A 119 -3.39 -13.80 -5.81
CA THR A 119 -4.62 -14.50 -6.19
C THR A 119 -4.64 -14.71 -7.71
N SER A 120 -4.76 -15.98 -8.14
CA SER A 120 -5.03 -16.32 -9.54
C SER A 120 -6.55 -16.32 -9.81
N GLU A 121 -6.91 -16.23 -11.10
CA GLU A 121 -8.33 -16.32 -11.49
C GLU A 121 -8.95 -17.67 -11.11
N GLU A 122 -8.18 -18.75 -11.20
CA GLU A 122 -8.61 -20.07 -10.75
C GLU A 122 -8.90 -20.10 -9.25
N GLN A 123 -8.00 -19.60 -8.41
CA GLN A 123 -8.20 -19.50 -6.96
C GLN A 123 -9.43 -18.63 -6.60
N MET A 124 -9.62 -17.54 -7.33
CA MET A 124 -10.78 -16.67 -7.14
C MET A 124 -12.09 -17.40 -7.45
N ARG A 125 -12.12 -18.14 -8.56
CA ARG A 125 -13.32 -18.92 -8.97
C ARG A 125 -13.62 -20.08 -8.03
N ASP A 126 -12.59 -20.83 -7.68
CA ASP A 126 -12.75 -22.04 -6.85
C ASP A 126 -13.07 -21.67 -5.38
N PHE A 127 -12.22 -20.85 -4.76
CA PHE A 127 -12.31 -20.56 -3.33
C PHE A 127 -13.30 -19.45 -2.99
N GLN A 128 -13.28 -18.34 -3.76
CA GLN A 128 -14.17 -17.20 -3.48
C GLN A 128 -15.52 -17.32 -4.18
N ASN A 129 -15.70 -18.31 -5.05
CA ASN A 129 -16.91 -18.52 -5.86
C ASN A 129 -17.30 -17.30 -6.73
N ILE A 130 -16.29 -16.56 -7.22
CA ILE A 130 -16.49 -15.42 -8.12
C ILE A 130 -16.29 -15.89 -9.55
N GLN A 131 -17.35 -15.84 -10.36
CA GLN A 131 -17.37 -16.44 -11.71
C GLN A 131 -16.94 -15.48 -12.83
N THR A 132 -16.63 -14.23 -12.51
CA THR A 132 -16.11 -13.25 -13.45
C THR A 132 -14.61 -13.43 -13.69
N THR A 133 -14.01 -12.67 -14.59
CA THR A 133 -12.55 -12.58 -14.71
C THR A 133 -11.94 -11.88 -13.49
N LEU A 134 -10.68 -12.15 -13.20
CA LEU A 134 -9.95 -11.48 -12.12
C LEU A 134 -9.98 -9.95 -12.30
N GLN A 135 -9.84 -9.48 -13.54
CA GLN A 135 -9.89 -8.06 -13.86
C GLN A 135 -11.25 -7.43 -13.62
N GLU A 136 -12.34 -8.11 -13.99
CA GLU A 136 -13.70 -7.62 -13.72
C GLU A 136 -13.97 -7.55 -12.21
N SER A 137 -13.51 -8.53 -11.43
CA SER A 137 -13.57 -8.52 -9.98
C SER A 137 -12.84 -7.33 -9.37
N VAL A 138 -11.60 -7.06 -9.83
CA VAL A 138 -10.80 -5.91 -9.37
C VAL A 138 -11.50 -4.58 -9.67
N VAL A 139 -12.01 -4.41 -10.90
CA VAL A 139 -12.74 -3.19 -11.29
C VAL A 139 -14.04 -3.04 -10.50
N HIS A 140 -14.75 -4.14 -10.23
CA HIS A 140 -15.95 -4.13 -9.39
C HIS A 140 -15.64 -3.65 -7.97
N TYR A 141 -14.61 -4.20 -7.34
CA TYR A 141 -14.17 -3.76 -6.01
C TYR A 141 -13.74 -2.28 -6.00
N ALA A 142 -13.03 -1.81 -7.04
CA ALA A 142 -12.63 -0.40 -7.15
C ALA A 142 -13.84 0.53 -7.22
N LYS A 143 -14.86 0.20 -8.02
CA LYS A 143 -16.13 0.95 -8.08
C LYS A 143 -16.83 0.99 -6.72
N LYS A 144 -16.93 -0.15 -6.03
CA LYS A 144 -17.55 -0.23 -4.70
C LYS A 144 -16.76 0.53 -3.63
N THR A 145 -15.44 0.56 -3.75
CA THR A 145 -14.55 1.35 -2.90
C THR A 145 -14.78 2.85 -3.10
N ALA A 146 -14.90 3.31 -4.34
CA ALA A 146 -15.24 4.70 -4.66
C ALA A 146 -16.65 5.08 -4.17
N GLU A 147 -17.64 4.18 -4.35
CA GLU A 147 -19.02 4.35 -3.84
C GLU A 147 -19.05 4.49 -2.31
N ALA A 148 -18.16 3.79 -1.61
CA ALA A 148 -18.03 3.88 -0.16
C ALA A 148 -17.31 5.16 0.34
N GLY A 149 -16.79 6.00 -0.57
CA GLY A 149 -16.10 7.25 -0.22
C GLY A 149 -14.65 7.07 0.22
N LEU A 150 -13.99 5.96 -0.16
CA LEU A 150 -12.57 5.78 0.06
C LEU A 150 -11.76 6.47 -1.05
N ASP A 151 -10.48 6.76 -0.75
CA ASP A 151 -9.62 7.52 -1.65
C ASP A 151 -9.06 6.69 -2.82
N GLY A 152 -9.01 5.36 -2.67
CA GLY A 152 -8.40 4.52 -3.68
C GLY A 152 -8.29 3.05 -3.32
N VAL A 153 -7.42 2.36 -4.05
CA VAL A 153 -7.21 0.91 -3.93
C VAL A 153 -5.74 0.51 -3.95
N VAL A 154 -5.46 -0.68 -3.38
CA VAL A 154 -4.25 -1.46 -3.66
C VAL A 154 -4.57 -2.39 -4.81
N CYS A 155 -3.81 -2.31 -5.89
CA CYS A 155 -4.01 -3.10 -7.11
C CYS A 155 -2.68 -3.42 -7.79
N SER A 156 -2.69 -4.37 -8.72
CA SER A 156 -1.56 -4.56 -9.63
C SER A 156 -1.42 -3.36 -10.57
N ALA A 157 -0.19 -3.02 -10.96
CA ALA A 157 0.05 -1.95 -11.93
C ALA A 157 -0.68 -2.19 -13.27
N HIS A 158 -0.86 -3.43 -13.69
CA HIS A 158 -1.60 -3.80 -14.91
C HIS A 158 -3.10 -3.44 -14.87
N GLU A 159 -3.64 -3.15 -13.70
CA GLU A 159 -5.07 -2.88 -13.47
C GLU A 159 -5.37 -1.38 -13.41
N VAL A 160 -4.35 -0.52 -13.22
CA VAL A 160 -4.47 0.91 -12.95
C VAL A 160 -5.31 1.65 -14.01
N ALA A 161 -5.01 1.46 -15.29
CA ALA A 161 -5.72 2.16 -16.37
C ALA A 161 -7.23 1.89 -16.33
N LYS A 162 -7.63 0.60 -16.18
CA LYS A 162 -9.04 0.20 -16.11
C LYS A 162 -9.73 0.65 -14.84
N ILE A 163 -9.02 0.69 -13.72
CA ILE A 163 -9.55 1.23 -12.46
C ILE A 163 -9.85 2.72 -12.61
N LYS A 164 -8.91 3.51 -13.15
CA LYS A 164 -9.10 4.95 -13.35
C LYS A 164 -10.20 5.27 -14.37
N GLU A 165 -10.33 4.47 -15.43
CA GLU A 165 -11.43 4.56 -16.38
C GLU A 165 -12.79 4.29 -15.72
N ALA A 166 -12.83 3.30 -14.82
CA ALA A 166 -14.06 2.85 -14.18
C ALA A 166 -14.49 3.71 -12.96
N THR A 167 -13.59 4.52 -12.44
CA THR A 167 -13.79 5.40 -11.28
C THR A 167 -13.59 6.87 -11.69
N ASN A 168 -12.40 7.41 -11.47
CA ASN A 168 -11.98 8.72 -11.95
C ASN A 168 -10.44 8.81 -11.93
N LYS A 169 -9.90 9.84 -12.61
CA LYS A 169 -8.45 10.03 -12.74
C LYS A 169 -7.70 10.30 -11.42
N ASP A 170 -8.41 10.83 -10.42
CA ASP A 170 -7.83 11.20 -9.12
C ASP A 170 -7.97 10.07 -8.08
N PHE A 171 -8.68 8.98 -8.44
CA PHE A 171 -8.82 7.80 -7.58
C PHE A 171 -7.46 7.11 -7.40
N VAL A 172 -6.99 7.01 -6.16
CA VAL A 172 -5.64 6.56 -5.83
C VAL A 172 -5.43 5.09 -6.20
N CYS A 173 -4.39 4.81 -6.97
CA CYS A 173 -3.90 3.46 -7.24
C CYS A 173 -2.51 3.29 -6.61
N LEU A 174 -2.43 2.50 -5.53
CA LEU A 174 -1.18 2.09 -4.91
C LEU A 174 -0.78 0.72 -5.43
N THR A 175 0.42 0.61 -6.00
CA THR A 175 0.90 -0.62 -6.65
C THR A 175 2.11 -1.22 -5.94
N PRO A 176 1.97 -2.41 -5.31
CA PRO A 176 3.08 -3.19 -4.81
C PRO A 176 3.74 -4.02 -5.92
N GLY A 177 4.81 -4.76 -5.57
CA GLY A 177 5.47 -5.66 -6.51
C GLY A 177 6.39 -4.95 -7.51
N ILE A 178 6.83 -3.75 -7.18
CA ILE A 178 7.74 -2.97 -8.02
C ILE A 178 9.16 -3.48 -7.86
N ARG A 179 9.85 -3.66 -9.00
CA ARG A 179 11.24 -4.12 -9.09
C ARG A 179 11.99 -3.31 -10.13
N PRO A 180 13.18 -2.77 -9.82
CA PRO A 180 14.07 -2.22 -10.84
C PRO A 180 14.40 -3.26 -11.92
N ALA A 181 14.73 -2.81 -13.11
CA ALA A 181 15.17 -3.72 -14.19
C ALA A 181 16.36 -4.56 -13.73
N GLY A 182 16.29 -5.89 -13.97
CA GLY A 182 17.34 -6.84 -13.57
C GLY A 182 17.29 -7.31 -12.11
N ALA A 183 16.40 -6.78 -11.27
CA ALA A 183 16.25 -7.27 -9.90
C ALA A 183 15.50 -8.61 -9.84
N ALA A 184 15.83 -9.45 -8.82
CA ALA A 184 15.18 -10.73 -8.62
C ALA A 184 13.66 -10.60 -8.40
N VAL A 185 12.88 -11.39 -9.11
CA VAL A 185 11.40 -11.39 -9.06
C VAL A 185 10.89 -11.88 -7.71
N GLY A 186 11.56 -12.89 -7.12
CA GLY A 186 11.19 -13.48 -5.83
C GLY A 186 9.81 -14.13 -5.86
N ASP A 187 9.00 -13.86 -4.82
CA ASP A 187 7.63 -14.36 -4.65
C ASP A 187 6.55 -13.56 -5.42
N GLN A 188 6.95 -12.47 -6.10
CA GLN A 188 6.03 -11.63 -6.86
C GLN A 188 5.76 -12.22 -8.24
N LYS A 189 4.49 -12.46 -8.58
CA LYS A 189 4.06 -13.02 -9.87
C LYS A 189 3.85 -11.95 -10.94
N ARG A 190 3.58 -10.71 -10.56
CA ARG A 190 3.24 -9.57 -11.45
C ARG A 190 4.14 -8.39 -11.09
N VAL A 191 5.35 -8.37 -11.66
CA VAL A 191 6.36 -7.32 -11.42
C VAL A 191 6.33 -6.24 -12.50
N MET A 192 6.71 -5.04 -12.12
CA MET A 192 6.82 -3.88 -13.00
C MET A 192 7.94 -2.96 -12.52
N THR A 193 8.59 -2.26 -13.47
CA THR A 193 9.62 -1.28 -13.09
C THR A 193 8.99 0.00 -12.52
N PRO A 194 9.73 0.81 -11.73
CA PRO A 194 9.24 2.11 -11.28
C PRO A 194 8.83 3.03 -12.44
N ALA A 195 9.60 3.05 -13.51
CA ALA A 195 9.32 3.86 -14.70
C ALA A 195 8.01 3.42 -15.40
N ASP A 196 7.81 2.10 -15.58
CA ASP A 196 6.58 1.58 -16.20
C ASP A 196 5.36 1.85 -15.32
N ALA A 197 5.46 1.65 -14.00
CA ALA A 197 4.38 1.98 -13.06
C ALA A 197 3.99 3.46 -13.12
N ARG A 198 5.00 4.35 -13.29
CA ARG A 198 4.76 5.76 -13.54
C ARG A 198 3.96 5.99 -14.83
N GLN A 199 4.38 5.37 -15.94
CA GLN A 199 3.74 5.57 -17.26
C GLN A 199 2.29 5.10 -17.27
N ILE A 200 1.98 4.00 -16.58
CA ILE A 200 0.62 3.46 -16.45
C ILE A 200 -0.27 4.35 -15.58
N GLY A 201 0.31 5.23 -14.77
CA GLY A 201 -0.45 6.19 -13.96
C GLY A 201 -0.70 5.74 -12.52
N SER A 202 0.14 4.86 -11.96
CA SER A 202 0.16 4.60 -10.51
C SER A 202 0.41 5.89 -9.74
N ASP A 203 -0.25 6.05 -8.58
CA ASP A 203 -0.08 7.23 -7.71
C ASP A 203 0.94 6.99 -6.62
N TYR A 204 1.05 5.75 -6.15
CA TYR A 204 2.03 5.26 -5.17
C TYR A 204 2.62 3.94 -5.63
N ILE A 205 3.91 3.74 -5.36
CA ILE A 205 4.59 2.45 -5.52
C ILE A 205 5.13 1.98 -4.18
N VAL A 206 5.04 0.66 -3.93
CA VAL A 206 5.62 0.04 -2.74
C VAL A 206 6.80 -0.83 -3.15
N VAL A 207 7.96 -0.56 -2.56
CA VAL A 207 9.21 -1.26 -2.82
C VAL A 207 9.79 -1.79 -1.51
N GLY A 208 10.03 -3.08 -1.42
CA GLY A 208 10.62 -3.73 -0.24
C GLY A 208 12.08 -4.12 -0.50
N ARG A 209 12.33 -5.42 -0.67
CA ARG A 209 13.67 -6.04 -0.80
C ARG A 209 14.66 -5.33 -1.72
N PRO A 210 14.27 -4.76 -2.88
CA PRO A 210 15.20 -3.99 -3.70
C PRO A 210 15.88 -2.81 -2.99
N ILE A 211 15.25 -2.30 -1.93
CA ILE A 211 15.83 -1.26 -1.08
C ILE A 211 16.37 -1.89 0.21
N THR A 212 15.54 -2.66 0.92
CA THR A 212 15.87 -3.11 2.29
C THR A 212 16.98 -4.15 2.35
N GLN A 213 17.22 -4.88 1.26
CA GLN A 213 18.27 -5.90 1.13
C GLN A 213 19.39 -5.51 0.17
N ALA A 214 19.44 -4.25 -0.29
CA ALA A 214 20.54 -3.74 -1.09
C ALA A 214 21.81 -3.56 -0.21
N ASP A 215 22.98 -3.72 -0.81
CA ASP A 215 24.26 -3.45 -0.14
C ASP A 215 24.33 -1.98 0.32
N ASP A 216 23.83 -1.05 -0.51
CA ASP A 216 23.61 0.35 -0.19
C ASP A 216 22.12 0.71 -0.37
N PRO A 217 21.31 0.65 0.71
CA PRO A 217 19.90 0.96 0.67
C PRO A 217 19.58 2.42 0.29
N VAL A 218 20.48 3.36 0.61
CA VAL A 218 20.28 4.78 0.31
C VAL A 218 20.44 5.02 -1.19
N ALA A 219 21.52 4.49 -1.79
CA ALA A 219 21.72 4.57 -3.23
C ALA A 219 20.58 3.87 -4.00
N ALA A 220 20.16 2.68 -3.55
CA ALA A 220 19.05 1.95 -4.16
C ALA A 220 17.72 2.72 -4.08
N TYR A 221 17.44 3.37 -2.95
CA TYR A 221 16.26 4.23 -2.81
C TYR A 221 16.29 5.41 -3.78
N HIS A 222 17.43 6.10 -3.88
CA HIS A 222 17.56 7.27 -4.77
C HIS A 222 17.45 6.89 -6.25
N ASP A 223 18.04 5.77 -6.66
CA ASP A 223 17.87 5.25 -8.03
C ASP A 223 16.41 4.94 -8.36
N ILE A 224 15.71 4.23 -7.47
CA ILE A 224 14.28 3.93 -7.62
C ILE A 224 13.44 5.21 -7.63
N LYS A 225 13.76 6.17 -6.79
CA LYS A 225 13.08 7.48 -6.73
C LYS A 225 13.29 8.28 -8.01
N ALA A 226 14.50 8.25 -8.60
CA ALA A 226 14.79 8.87 -9.88
C ALA A 226 13.97 8.24 -11.01
N GLN A 227 13.99 6.91 -11.15
CA GLN A 227 13.17 6.18 -12.13
C GLN A 227 11.67 6.49 -11.95
N TRP A 228 11.17 6.49 -10.71
CA TRP A 228 9.78 6.82 -10.39
C TRP A 228 9.41 8.24 -10.78
N ASN A 229 10.32 9.19 -10.70
CA ASN A 229 10.10 10.59 -11.08
C ASN A 229 10.44 10.88 -12.56
N GLY A 230 10.98 9.90 -13.29
CA GLY A 230 11.33 10.03 -14.70
C GLY A 230 12.58 10.89 -14.93
N GLN A 231 13.54 10.72 -14.04
CA GLN A 231 14.85 11.36 -14.06
C GLN A 231 15.91 10.35 -14.48
#